data_2554a3eb8c80b43cbc10367399830a20
#
_entry.id   2554a3eb8c80b43cbc10367399830a20
#
_cell.length_a   1.000
_cell.length_b   1.000
_cell.length_c   1.000
_cell.angle_alpha   90.00
_cell.angle_beta   90.00
_cell.angle_gamma   90.00
#
_symmetry.space_group_name_H-M   'P 1'
#
loop_
_entity.id
_entity.type
_entity.pdbx_description
1 polymer ?
#
loop_
_entity_poly.entity_id
_entity_poly.type
_entity_poly.pdbx_seq_one_letter_code
_entity_poly.pdbx_strand_id
1 'polypeptide(L)'
;MKQWRGKRAFLGGEQSGHILSKINNFSGDGILTALQISKYCKKKNITLNNWLKSSFDPFPQKLTNVKLDLNLNKINVKRKKLIDQTIKDFHEIYSDNSRIYIRPSGTEPLIRVLVEATNHKKVHSLSSEITNKLFLEIDKIMN
;
A
#
# COMPACT_ATOMS: atom_id res chain seq x y z
N MET A 1 2.18 -11.70 0.63
CA MET A 1 3.16 -12.82 0.57
C MET A 1 3.04 -13.74 -0.65
N LYS A 2 1.85 -14.00 -1.23
CA LYS A 2 1.72 -14.90 -2.40
C LYS A 2 2.44 -14.43 -3.69
N GLN A 3 2.67 -13.14 -3.88
CA GLN A 3 3.29 -12.62 -5.13
C GLN A 3 4.81 -12.86 -5.23
N TRP A 4 5.46 -13.22 -4.14
CA TRP A 4 6.92 -13.42 -4.10
C TRP A 4 7.35 -14.85 -4.45
N ARG A 5 6.46 -15.82 -4.30
CA ARG A 5 6.73 -17.21 -4.65
C ARG A 5 6.73 -17.37 -6.17
N GLY A 6 7.92 -17.40 -6.76
CA GLY A 6 8.11 -17.64 -8.20
C GLY A 6 8.81 -16.51 -8.97
N LYS A 7 9.02 -15.32 -8.40
CA LYS A 7 9.82 -14.26 -9.01
C LYS A 7 11.25 -14.26 -8.44
N ARG A 8 12.23 -13.95 -9.29
CA ARG A 8 13.66 -13.84 -8.90
C ARG A 8 13.94 -12.53 -8.11
N ALA A 9 13.08 -12.15 -7.19
CA ALA A 9 13.29 -11.00 -6.33
C ALA A 9 14.10 -11.41 -5.10
N PHE A 10 15.15 -10.66 -4.78
CA PHE A 10 16.01 -10.90 -3.61
C PHE A 10 15.67 -10.00 -2.43
N LEU A 11 15.09 -8.83 -2.72
CA LEU A 11 14.71 -7.82 -1.73
C LEU A 11 13.31 -7.33 -2.04
N GLY A 12 12.58 -6.95 -1.00
CA GLY A 12 11.33 -6.22 -1.06
C GLY A 12 11.23 -5.29 0.12
N GLY A 13 10.55 -4.17 -0.08
CA GLY A 13 10.33 -3.19 0.97
C GLY A 13 8.97 -2.56 0.87
N GLU A 14 8.52 -2.03 1.98
CA GLU A 14 7.31 -1.23 2.10
C GLU A 14 7.67 0.14 2.68
N GLN A 15 6.85 1.15 2.40
CA GLN A 15 7.03 2.48 3.00
C GLN A 15 6.92 2.47 4.53
N SER A 16 6.26 1.46 5.10
CA SER A 16 6.19 1.20 6.54
C SER A 16 7.54 0.83 7.18
N GLY A 17 8.60 0.68 6.38
CA GLY A 17 9.94 0.33 6.84
C GLY A 17 10.21 -1.19 6.92
N HIS A 18 9.24 -2.03 6.60
CA HIS A 18 9.47 -3.47 6.53
C HIS A 18 10.31 -3.82 5.30
N ILE A 19 11.46 -4.44 5.52
CA ILE A 19 12.33 -4.96 4.46
C ILE A 19 12.34 -6.48 4.54
N LEU A 20 11.98 -7.13 3.44
CA LEU A 20 12.03 -8.57 3.26
C LEU A 20 13.26 -8.93 2.45
N SER A 21 14.09 -9.82 2.96
CA SER A 21 15.28 -10.31 2.27
C SER A 21 15.20 -11.82 2.10
N LYS A 22 15.57 -12.30 0.92
CA LYS A 22 15.69 -13.74 0.67
C LYS A 22 16.74 -14.40 1.55
N ILE A 23 17.76 -13.67 1.96
CA ILE A 23 18.81 -14.14 2.87
C ILE A 23 18.21 -14.48 4.26
N ASN A 24 17.14 -13.82 4.66
CA ASN A 24 16.46 -13.96 5.93
C ASN A 24 15.18 -14.82 5.84
N ASN A 25 15.10 -15.75 4.90
CA ASN A 25 13.90 -16.58 4.69
C ASN A 25 12.61 -15.76 4.51
N PHE A 26 12.72 -14.56 3.91
CA PHE A 26 11.61 -13.61 3.72
C PHE A 26 10.95 -13.10 5.01
N SER A 27 11.66 -13.17 6.14
CA SER A 27 11.20 -12.53 7.37
C SER A 27 11.58 -11.05 7.40
N GLY A 28 10.73 -10.23 8.03
CA GLY A 28 11.00 -8.80 8.27
C GLY A 28 11.86 -8.59 9.51
N ASP A 29 13.11 -9.05 9.49
CA ASP A 29 14.06 -8.87 10.60
C ASP A 29 14.71 -7.47 10.51
N GLY A 30 14.24 -6.54 11.33
CA GLY A 30 14.72 -5.17 11.37
C GLY A 30 16.16 -5.05 11.88
N ILE A 31 16.58 -5.88 12.85
CA ILE A 31 17.95 -5.85 13.41
C ILE A 31 18.94 -6.31 12.35
N LEU A 32 18.69 -7.44 11.73
CA LEU A 32 19.55 -7.98 10.67
C LEU A 32 19.60 -7.02 9.46
N THR A 33 18.48 -6.39 9.11
CA THR A 33 18.42 -5.37 8.06
C THR A 33 19.32 -4.18 8.40
N ALA A 34 19.26 -3.66 9.63
CA ALA A 34 20.10 -2.56 10.08
C ALA A 34 21.59 -2.91 10.01
N LEU A 35 21.97 -4.12 10.43
CA LEU A 35 23.36 -4.60 10.36
C LEU A 35 23.84 -4.74 8.91
N GLN A 36 23.00 -5.24 8.00
CA GLN A 36 23.33 -5.35 6.57
C GLN A 36 23.53 -3.98 5.93
N ILE A 37 22.65 -3.00 6.22
CA ILE A 37 22.76 -1.61 5.75
C ILE A 37 24.05 -0.97 6.28
N SER A 38 24.33 -1.10 7.57
CA SER A 38 25.56 -0.57 8.20
C SER A 38 26.83 -1.16 7.58
N LYS A 39 26.85 -2.48 7.37
CA LYS A 39 27.95 -3.18 6.69
C LYS A 39 28.15 -2.67 5.27
N TYR A 40 27.07 -2.45 4.53
CA TYR A 40 27.14 -1.92 3.16
C TYR A 40 27.68 -0.49 3.14
N CYS A 41 27.16 0.39 4.00
CA CYS A 41 27.63 1.77 4.11
C CYS A 41 29.13 1.84 4.44
N LYS A 42 29.59 1.01 5.41
CA LYS A 42 31.01 0.90 5.77
C LYS A 42 31.85 0.40 4.59
N LYS A 43 31.41 -0.65 3.89
CA LYS A 43 32.14 -1.21 2.73
C LYS A 43 32.27 -0.21 1.58
N LYS A 44 31.26 0.62 1.37
CA LYS A 44 31.21 1.62 0.28
C LYS A 44 31.77 2.97 0.70
N ASN A 45 32.12 3.16 1.97
CA ASN A 45 32.54 4.43 2.56
C ASN A 45 31.52 5.56 2.31
N ILE A 46 30.25 5.27 2.49
CA ILE A 46 29.13 6.21 2.32
C ILE A 46 28.32 6.31 3.61
N THR A 47 27.73 7.48 3.83
CA THR A 47 26.75 7.65 4.90
C THR A 47 25.36 7.22 4.41
N LEU A 48 24.48 6.83 5.34
CA LEU A 48 23.09 6.51 5.03
C LEU A 48 22.35 7.69 4.36
N ASN A 49 22.64 8.92 4.82
CA ASN A 49 22.05 10.14 4.26
C ASN A 49 22.49 10.38 2.80
N ASN A 50 23.77 10.17 2.48
CA ASN A 50 24.27 10.31 1.12
C ASN A 50 23.68 9.22 0.21
N TRP A 51 23.54 8.00 0.73
CA TRP A 51 22.90 6.93 -0.02
C TRP A 51 21.43 7.25 -0.30
N LEU A 52 20.68 7.74 0.69
CA LEU A 52 19.29 8.15 0.50
C LEU A 52 19.15 9.23 -0.58
N LYS A 53 19.99 10.29 -0.52
CA LYS A 53 19.98 11.38 -1.50
C LYS A 53 20.31 10.93 -2.94
N SER A 54 21.10 9.87 -3.10
CA SER A 54 21.49 9.32 -4.40
C SER A 54 20.57 8.22 -4.91
N SER A 55 19.54 7.81 -4.16
CA SER A 55 18.69 6.67 -4.50
C SER A 55 17.59 7.05 -5.50
N PHE A 56 16.54 7.68 -5.04
CA PHE A 56 15.39 8.07 -5.87
C PHE A 56 14.53 9.09 -5.13
N ASP A 57 13.79 9.88 -5.89
CA ASP A 57 12.79 10.78 -5.34
C ASP A 57 11.45 10.02 -5.21
N PRO A 58 10.93 9.83 -3.98
CA PRO A 58 9.67 9.11 -3.80
C PRO A 58 8.49 9.91 -4.34
N PHE A 59 7.60 9.25 -5.05
CA PHE A 59 6.32 9.88 -5.39
C PHE A 59 5.50 10.17 -4.13
N PRO A 60 4.85 11.33 -4.05
CA PRO A 60 3.93 11.62 -2.97
C PRO A 60 2.84 10.56 -2.86
N GLN A 61 2.57 10.11 -1.62
CA GLN A 61 1.58 9.10 -1.32
C GLN A 61 0.66 9.55 -0.19
N LYS A 62 -0.58 9.08 -0.18
CA LYS A 62 -1.52 9.21 0.93
C LYS A 62 -2.28 7.91 1.13
N LEU A 63 -2.20 7.38 2.34
CA LEU A 63 -3.03 6.28 2.80
C LEU A 63 -4.20 6.84 3.59
N THR A 64 -5.42 6.50 3.18
CA THR A 64 -6.65 6.90 3.86
C THR A 64 -7.45 5.65 4.21
N ASN A 65 -8.00 5.61 5.41
CA ASN A 65 -8.86 4.54 5.88
C ASN A 65 -10.31 4.99 5.81
N VAL A 66 -11.11 4.30 5.02
CA VAL A 66 -12.57 4.48 4.95
C VAL A 66 -13.18 3.52 5.96
N LYS A 67 -13.62 4.06 7.11
CA LYS A 67 -14.30 3.26 8.13
C LYS A 67 -15.69 2.88 7.64
N LEU A 68 -16.06 1.64 7.89
CA LEU A 68 -17.39 1.12 7.61
C LEU A 68 -18.04 0.80 8.94
N ASP A 69 -19.27 1.25 9.14
CA ASP A 69 -20.04 0.98 10.39
C ASP A 69 -20.43 -0.50 10.53
N LEU A 70 -19.81 -1.37 9.79
CA LEU A 70 -20.19 -2.76 9.61
C LEU A 70 -19.01 -3.72 9.79
N ASN A 71 -19.31 -4.80 10.43
CA ASN A 71 -18.38 -5.91 10.55
C ASN A 71 -18.32 -6.66 9.19
N LEU A 72 -17.28 -6.39 8.37
CA LEU A 72 -17.06 -7.00 7.07
C LEU A 72 -17.11 -8.55 7.11
N ASN A 73 -16.84 -9.16 8.26
CA ASN A 73 -16.89 -10.61 8.45
C ASN A 73 -18.32 -11.16 8.54
N LYS A 74 -19.32 -10.27 8.77
CA LYS A 74 -20.75 -10.62 8.85
C LYS A 74 -21.52 -10.32 7.56
N ILE A 75 -20.84 -9.79 6.54
CA ILE A 75 -21.45 -9.47 5.25
C ILE A 75 -21.72 -10.75 4.47
N ASN A 76 -22.94 -10.87 3.90
CA ASN A 76 -23.27 -12.01 3.07
C ASN A 76 -22.45 -12.03 1.76
N VAL A 77 -22.35 -13.19 1.15
CA VAL A 77 -21.52 -13.43 -0.07
C VAL A 77 -21.90 -12.48 -1.22
N LYS A 78 -23.20 -12.15 -1.37
CA LYS A 78 -23.69 -11.26 -2.43
C LYS A 78 -23.18 -9.84 -2.26
N ARG A 79 -23.31 -9.26 -1.06
CA ARG A 79 -22.79 -7.92 -0.74
C ARG A 79 -21.27 -7.86 -0.85
N LYS A 80 -20.56 -8.91 -0.42
CA LYS A 80 -19.11 -8.98 -0.57
C LYS A 80 -18.67 -8.93 -2.03
N LYS A 81 -19.35 -9.67 -2.93
CA LYS A 81 -19.07 -9.62 -4.38
C LYS A 81 -19.32 -8.24 -4.97
N LEU A 82 -20.36 -7.52 -4.52
CA LEU A 82 -20.63 -6.16 -4.97
C LEU A 82 -19.52 -5.18 -4.53
N ILE A 83 -19.07 -5.27 -3.28
CA ILE A 83 -17.95 -4.46 -2.79
C ILE A 83 -16.67 -4.75 -3.58
N ASP A 84 -16.33 -6.02 -3.81
CA ASP A 84 -15.16 -6.40 -4.60
C ASP A 84 -15.24 -5.88 -6.05
N GLN A 85 -16.44 -5.87 -6.64
CA GLN A 85 -16.66 -5.30 -7.98
C GLN A 85 -16.48 -3.79 -7.96
N THR A 86 -17.13 -3.08 -7.02
CA THR A 86 -16.95 -1.63 -6.84
C THR A 86 -15.47 -1.24 -6.71
N ILE A 87 -14.69 -2.00 -5.93
CA ILE A 87 -13.24 -1.77 -5.80
C ILE A 87 -12.52 -1.92 -7.15
N LYS A 88 -12.88 -2.90 -7.96
CA LYS A 88 -12.30 -3.08 -9.30
C LYS A 88 -12.64 -1.92 -10.24
N ASP A 89 -13.91 -1.50 -10.25
CA ASP A 89 -14.36 -0.39 -11.07
C ASP A 89 -13.62 0.90 -10.72
N PHE A 90 -13.38 1.15 -9.43
CA PHE A 90 -12.56 2.29 -8.98
C PHE A 90 -11.09 2.17 -9.44
N HIS A 91 -10.51 0.98 -9.42
CA HIS A 91 -9.17 0.79 -9.97
C HIS A 91 -9.10 1.15 -11.46
N GLU A 92 -10.09 0.75 -12.24
CA GLU A 92 -10.15 1.05 -13.69
C GLU A 92 -10.34 2.55 -13.96
N ILE A 93 -11.26 3.20 -13.24
CA ILE A 93 -11.58 4.63 -13.43
C ILE A 93 -10.39 5.54 -13.09
N TYR A 94 -9.64 5.21 -12.04
CA TYR A 94 -8.62 6.10 -11.48
C TYR A 94 -7.17 5.70 -11.78
N SER A 95 -6.94 4.71 -12.66
CA SER A 95 -5.58 4.23 -12.99
C SER A 95 -4.76 5.21 -13.85
N ASP A 96 -5.41 6.14 -14.57
CA ASP A 96 -4.74 7.07 -15.46
C ASP A 96 -3.91 8.12 -14.69
N ASN A 97 -2.59 8.14 -14.93
CA ASN A 97 -1.64 9.09 -14.34
C ASN A 97 -1.52 9.07 -12.80
N SER A 98 -1.96 7.97 -12.15
CA SER A 98 -1.81 7.77 -10.72
C SER A 98 -1.77 6.27 -10.40
N ARG A 99 -1.15 5.93 -9.28
CA ARG A 99 -1.19 4.57 -8.74
C ARG A 99 -2.17 4.54 -7.58
N ILE A 100 -3.17 3.71 -7.71
CA ILE A 100 -4.20 3.55 -6.69
C ILE A 100 -4.21 2.10 -6.23
N TYR A 101 -4.33 1.92 -4.93
CA TYR A 101 -4.48 0.61 -4.34
C TYR A 101 -5.58 0.63 -3.28
N ILE A 102 -6.69 -0.06 -3.55
CA ILE A 102 -7.85 -0.13 -2.68
C ILE A 102 -8.00 -1.58 -2.22
N ARG A 103 -8.11 -1.78 -0.92
CA ARG A 103 -8.34 -3.11 -0.36
C ARG A 103 -9.08 -3.07 0.97
N PRO A 104 -9.93 -4.07 1.27
CA PRO A 104 -10.44 -4.27 2.62
C PRO A 104 -9.31 -4.55 3.61
N SER A 105 -9.44 -4.10 4.85
CA SER A 105 -8.59 -4.53 5.95
C SER A 105 -8.94 -5.96 6.36
N GLY A 106 -7.93 -6.76 6.68
CA GLY A 106 -8.15 -8.14 7.15
C GLY A 106 -8.57 -8.24 8.62
N THR A 107 -8.35 -7.18 9.40
CA THR A 107 -8.51 -7.18 10.87
C THR A 107 -9.48 -6.13 11.38
N GLU A 108 -9.78 -5.09 10.59
CA GLU A 108 -10.59 -3.95 10.99
C GLU A 108 -11.73 -3.73 9.98
N PRO A 109 -12.89 -3.19 10.41
CA PRO A 109 -14.02 -2.88 9.53
C PRO A 109 -13.76 -1.60 8.73
N LEU A 110 -12.76 -1.62 7.86
CA LEU A 110 -12.39 -0.48 7.03
C LEU A 110 -11.80 -0.93 5.69
N ILE A 111 -11.84 -0.01 4.71
CA ILE A 111 -11.16 -0.14 3.43
C ILE A 111 -9.99 0.82 3.40
N ARG A 112 -8.83 0.31 3.04
CA ARG A 112 -7.59 1.07 2.87
C ARG A 112 -7.49 1.55 1.44
N VAL A 113 -7.31 2.86 1.26
CA VAL A 113 -7.13 3.53 -0.02
C VAL A 113 -5.75 4.18 -0.02
N LEU A 114 -4.82 3.64 -0.81
CA LEU A 114 -3.53 4.24 -1.08
C LEU A 114 -3.59 4.95 -2.43
N VAL A 115 -3.20 6.22 -2.45
CA VAL A 115 -3.04 7.02 -3.67
C VAL A 115 -1.61 7.51 -3.77
N GLU A 116 -1.00 7.29 -4.92
CA GLU A 116 0.32 7.79 -5.29
C GLU A 116 0.22 8.55 -6.61
N ALA A 117 0.78 9.75 -6.67
CA ALA A 117 0.74 10.58 -7.88
C ALA A 117 1.97 11.51 -7.97
N THR A 118 2.07 12.26 -9.07
CA THR A 118 3.24 13.09 -9.40
C THR A 118 3.49 14.26 -8.44
N ASN A 119 2.48 14.72 -7.70
CA ASN A 119 2.60 15.82 -6.74
C ASN A 119 1.60 15.70 -5.59
N HIS A 120 1.90 16.38 -4.47
CA HIS A 120 1.09 16.35 -3.25
C HIS A 120 -0.35 16.85 -3.48
N LYS A 121 -0.54 17.92 -4.29
CA LYS A 121 -1.87 18.47 -4.57
C LYS A 121 -2.77 17.43 -5.23
N LYS A 122 -2.25 16.73 -6.24
CA LYS A 122 -2.97 15.66 -6.94
C LYS A 122 -3.28 14.48 -6.01
N VAL A 123 -2.34 14.07 -5.17
CA VAL A 123 -2.56 13.00 -4.17
C VAL A 123 -3.69 13.36 -3.22
N HIS A 124 -3.71 14.59 -2.68
CA HIS A 124 -4.76 15.03 -1.77
C HIS A 124 -6.13 15.09 -2.43
N SER A 125 -6.22 15.68 -3.62
CA SER A 125 -7.47 15.79 -4.39
C SER A 125 -8.04 14.41 -4.71
N LEU A 126 -7.25 13.54 -5.32
CA LEU A 126 -7.67 12.17 -5.68
C LEU A 126 -8.04 11.33 -4.45
N SER A 127 -7.23 11.40 -3.39
CA SER A 127 -7.53 10.65 -2.16
C SER A 127 -8.88 11.08 -1.59
N SER A 128 -9.19 12.37 -1.52
CA SER A 128 -10.47 12.87 -1.00
C SER A 128 -11.64 12.47 -1.91
N GLU A 129 -11.47 12.61 -3.23
CA GLU A 129 -12.49 12.23 -4.21
C GLU A 129 -12.82 10.73 -4.12
N ILE A 130 -11.79 9.89 -4.19
CA ILE A 130 -11.95 8.43 -4.17
C ILE A 130 -12.59 7.97 -2.86
N THR A 131 -12.12 8.46 -1.72
CA THR A 131 -12.64 8.04 -0.42
C THR A 131 -14.11 8.43 -0.23
N ASN A 132 -14.50 9.64 -0.65
CA ASN A 132 -15.90 10.10 -0.55
C ASN A 132 -16.82 9.28 -1.47
N LYS A 133 -16.44 9.09 -2.73
CA LYS A 133 -17.23 8.29 -3.68
C LYS A 133 -17.32 6.83 -3.25
N LEU A 134 -16.19 6.24 -2.83
CA LEU A 134 -16.15 4.85 -2.38
C LEU A 134 -17.03 4.63 -1.15
N PHE A 135 -17.02 5.55 -0.19
CA PHE A 135 -17.88 5.50 0.97
C PHE A 135 -19.36 5.49 0.57
N LEU A 136 -19.77 6.42 -0.32
CA LEU A 136 -21.16 6.52 -0.78
C LEU A 136 -21.63 5.26 -1.53
N GLU A 137 -20.79 4.68 -2.39
CA GLU A 137 -21.15 3.47 -3.13
C GLU A 137 -21.26 2.25 -2.21
N ILE A 138 -20.37 2.14 -1.24
CA ILE A 138 -20.43 1.03 -0.28
C ILE A 138 -21.63 1.19 0.67
N ASP A 139 -21.92 2.39 1.11
CA ASP A 139 -23.10 2.67 1.95
C ASP A 139 -24.39 2.24 1.25
N LYS A 140 -24.55 2.53 -0.05
CA LYS A 140 -25.69 2.05 -0.87
C LYS A 140 -25.79 0.52 -0.97
N ILE A 141 -24.67 -0.17 -0.98
CA ILE A 141 -24.65 -1.65 -1.03
C ILE A 141 -25.09 -2.24 0.31
N MET A 142 -24.85 -1.49 1.39
CA MET A 142 -25.06 -1.96 2.74
C MET A 142 -26.46 -1.66 3.27
N ASN A 143 -27.07 -0.56 2.85
CA ASN A 143 -28.47 -0.20 3.13
C ASN A 143 -29.41 -0.85 2.11
#